data_01ac5f783884c5e5115374d26d6c7fcb
#
_entry.id   01ac5f783884c5e5115374d26d6c7fcb
#
_cell.length_a   1.000
_cell.length_b   1.000
_cell.length_c   1.000
_cell.angle_alpha   90.00
_cell.angle_beta   90.00
_cell.angle_gamma   90.00
#
_symmetry.space_group_name_H-M   'P 1'
#
loop_
_entity.id
_entity.type
_entity.pdbx_description
1 polymer ?
#
loop_
_entity_poly.entity_id
_entity_poly.type
_entity_poly.pdbx_seq_one_letter_code
_entity_poly.pdbx_strand_id
1 'polypeptide(L)'
;MPAPWITYRPEIKVLDCTLRDGGLVNDHHFDDPFVRALYQTCVEAGIDYMEVGYKASKKIFARDKFGAWKFCEEDDLRRIFGENQTPLKLAAMVDAGKADYKTDILPKDKSILDMIRVAFYATQTVEAVDMINDAYQKGYEVSANLMAVSRNTETEIEQVLELLVQTPASVIVVVDSFGSFYTEQVEILVKKYLQYAKPAGKEVGIHTHNNQQLAFANTIEAIIHGANRLDASMGGLGRGAGNCPMELLLGFLRNPKFHVRPIWAFIQDYIEPLRRQIEWGPYPQYMMTGMLNQHPRSAIAARCNDELRDKYVEFYDKVTAEE
;
A
#
# COMPACT_ATOMS: atom_id res chain seq x y z
N MET A 1 31.41 -16.70 -4.10
CA MET A 1 30.40 -16.21 -5.07
C MET A 1 29.10 -16.01 -4.32
N PRO A 2 28.33 -14.95 -4.54
CA PRO A 2 27.00 -14.85 -3.95
C PRO A 2 26.16 -16.05 -4.40
N ALA A 3 25.26 -16.50 -3.52
CA ALA A 3 24.36 -17.60 -3.85
C ALA A 3 23.53 -17.25 -5.10
N PRO A 4 23.33 -18.16 -6.05
CA PRO A 4 22.72 -17.86 -7.34
C PRO A 4 21.26 -17.37 -7.28
N TRP A 5 20.59 -17.54 -6.12
CA TRP A 5 19.23 -17.03 -5.87
C TRP A 5 19.20 -15.56 -5.40
N ILE A 6 20.35 -14.95 -5.10
CA ILE A 6 20.45 -13.53 -4.76
C ILE A 6 20.96 -12.80 -6.00
N THR A 7 20.07 -12.55 -6.95
CA THR A 7 20.42 -11.80 -8.15
C THR A 7 19.94 -10.35 -8.03
N TYR A 8 20.82 -9.43 -8.44
CA TYR A 8 20.44 -8.03 -8.62
C TYR A 8 19.43 -7.89 -9.75
N ARG A 9 18.31 -7.21 -9.47
CA ARG A 9 17.23 -6.94 -10.42
C ARG A 9 17.03 -5.44 -10.55
N PRO A 10 17.66 -4.79 -11.57
CA PRO A 10 17.61 -3.35 -11.73
C PRO A 10 16.22 -2.80 -12.04
N GLU A 11 15.34 -3.65 -12.57
CA GLU A 11 13.95 -3.31 -12.90
C GLU A 11 13.04 -3.12 -11.68
N ILE A 12 13.45 -3.61 -10.50
CA ILE A 12 12.66 -3.49 -9.28
C ILE A 12 12.56 -2.02 -8.86
N LYS A 13 11.33 -1.59 -8.59
CA LYS A 13 11.00 -0.29 -8.02
C LYS A 13 10.25 -0.49 -6.70
N VAL A 14 10.66 0.27 -5.70
CA VAL A 14 10.09 0.22 -4.35
C VAL A 14 9.28 1.47 -4.08
N LEU A 15 8.10 1.28 -3.51
CA LEU A 15 7.21 2.35 -3.07
C LEU A 15 7.08 2.30 -1.55
N ASP A 16 7.34 3.44 -0.90
CA ASP A 16 7.02 3.64 0.51
C ASP A 16 5.55 3.99 0.68
N CYS A 17 4.81 3.20 1.48
CA CYS A 17 3.42 3.47 1.83
C CYS A 17 3.22 3.82 3.31
N THR A 18 4.29 4.20 4.03
CA THR A 18 4.27 4.50 5.47
C THR A 18 3.22 5.55 5.82
N LEU A 19 3.18 6.65 5.07
CA LEU A 19 2.26 7.75 5.34
C LEU A 19 0.82 7.41 4.98
N ARG A 20 0.62 6.74 3.85
CA ARG A 20 -0.71 6.39 3.36
C ARG A 20 -1.35 5.29 4.20
N ASP A 21 -0.69 4.14 4.36
CA ASP A 21 -1.26 3.00 5.09
C ASP A 21 -1.19 3.18 6.61
N GLY A 22 -0.08 3.74 7.11
CA GLY A 22 0.05 4.14 8.51
C GLY A 22 -1.01 5.16 8.93
N GLY A 23 -1.44 6.03 8.01
CA GLY A 23 -2.53 6.97 8.26
C GLY A 23 -3.87 6.32 8.59
N LEU A 24 -4.08 5.05 8.23
CA LEU A 24 -5.27 4.29 8.62
C LEU A 24 -5.28 3.92 10.12
N VAL A 25 -4.17 4.10 10.82
CA VAL A 25 -4.05 3.81 12.26
C VAL A 25 -4.29 5.05 13.12
N ASN A 26 -4.02 6.26 12.58
CA ASN A 26 -4.09 7.52 13.30
C ASN A 26 -4.94 8.59 12.58
N ASP A 27 -5.90 8.18 11.76
CA ASP A 27 -6.76 9.08 10.96
C ASP A 27 -5.97 10.10 10.12
N HIS A 28 -4.79 9.70 9.64
CA HIS A 28 -3.87 10.50 8.82
C HIS A 28 -3.29 11.74 9.54
N HIS A 29 -3.25 11.73 10.86
CA HIS A 29 -2.63 12.77 11.68
C HIS A 29 -1.14 12.49 11.86
N PHE A 30 -0.34 13.01 10.94
CA PHE A 30 1.11 13.07 11.05
C PHE A 30 1.55 14.53 11.06
N ASP A 31 2.47 14.89 11.95
CA ASP A 31 3.02 16.23 11.99
C ASP A 31 4.04 16.48 10.88
N ASP A 32 4.28 17.74 10.59
CA ASP A 32 5.20 18.15 9.53
C ASP A 32 6.63 17.62 9.72
N PRO A 33 7.22 17.62 10.94
CA PRO A 33 8.54 17.04 11.19
C PRO A 33 8.63 15.57 10.79
N PHE A 34 7.63 14.74 11.15
CA PHE A 34 7.57 13.33 10.77
C PHE A 34 7.56 13.16 9.25
N VAL A 35 6.70 13.90 8.56
CA VAL A 35 6.54 13.76 7.10
C VAL A 35 7.76 14.25 6.34
N ARG A 36 8.39 15.35 6.78
CA ARG A 36 9.65 15.84 6.21
C ARG A 36 10.80 14.85 6.40
N ALA A 37 10.91 14.26 7.61
CA ALA A 37 11.91 13.25 7.90
C ALA A 37 11.70 11.99 7.06
N LEU A 38 10.45 11.52 6.90
CA LEU A 38 10.13 10.38 6.04
C LEU A 38 10.49 10.65 4.57
N TYR A 39 10.14 11.82 4.05
CA TYR A 39 10.49 12.22 2.69
C TYR A 39 12.01 12.23 2.48
N GLN A 40 12.75 12.87 3.38
CA GLN A 40 14.20 12.91 3.31
C GLN A 40 14.81 11.51 3.39
N THR A 41 14.26 10.66 4.25
CA THR A 41 14.67 9.25 4.37
C THR A 41 14.46 8.50 3.05
N CYS A 42 13.31 8.66 2.41
CA CYS A 42 13.03 8.02 1.12
C CYS A 42 14.02 8.48 0.03
N VAL A 43 14.35 9.77 -0.01
CA VAL A 43 15.34 10.34 -0.95
C VAL A 43 16.73 9.74 -0.69
N GLU A 44 17.20 9.76 0.56
CA GLU A 44 18.53 9.25 0.94
C GLU A 44 18.65 7.73 0.78
N ALA A 45 17.54 7.01 1.02
CA ALA A 45 17.49 5.56 0.83
C ALA A 45 17.40 5.15 -0.64
N GLY A 46 17.16 6.07 -1.57
CA GLY A 46 17.02 5.78 -3.00
C GLY A 46 15.72 5.09 -3.36
N ILE A 47 14.65 5.31 -2.57
CA ILE A 47 13.30 4.80 -2.84
C ILE A 47 12.77 5.42 -4.13
N ASP A 48 12.02 4.64 -4.93
CA ASP A 48 11.51 5.11 -6.22
C ASP A 48 10.24 5.97 -6.08
N TYR A 49 9.34 5.59 -5.16
CA TYR A 49 8.05 6.25 -4.95
C TYR A 49 7.74 6.41 -3.46
N MET A 50 7.11 7.53 -3.09
CA MET A 50 6.51 7.73 -1.77
C MET A 50 5.01 7.99 -1.94
N GLU A 51 4.17 7.14 -1.34
CA GLU A 51 2.71 7.31 -1.34
C GLU A 51 2.31 8.18 -0.16
N VAL A 52 2.00 9.44 -0.45
CA VAL A 52 1.83 10.49 0.55
C VAL A 52 0.47 10.49 1.24
N GLY A 53 -0.49 9.71 0.75
CA GLY A 53 -1.83 9.63 1.36
C GLY A 53 -2.92 9.39 0.33
N TYR A 54 -4.10 9.95 0.61
CA TYR A 54 -5.29 9.83 -0.25
C TYR A 54 -5.71 11.16 -0.87
N LYS A 55 -6.37 11.11 -2.03
CA LYS A 55 -7.23 12.16 -2.56
C LYS A 55 -8.69 11.80 -2.23
N ALA A 56 -9.07 11.86 -0.95
CA ALA A 56 -10.40 11.47 -0.48
C ALA A 56 -11.41 12.62 -0.60
N SER A 57 -12.68 12.29 -0.90
CA SER A 57 -13.77 13.26 -0.97
C SER A 57 -14.06 13.91 0.37
N LYS A 58 -14.05 15.24 0.41
CA LYS A 58 -14.44 16.05 1.58
C LYS A 58 -15.94 15.99 1.89
N LYS A 59 -16.76 15.48 0.96
CA LYS A 59 -18.19 15.23 1.19
C LYS A 59 -18.42 13.98 2.02
N ILE A 60 -17.48 13.03 1.98
CA ILE A 60 -17.53 11.74 2.68
C ILE A 60 -16.73 11.80 3.98
N PHE A 61 -15.56 12.43 3.94
CA PHE A 61 -14.64 12.51 5.06
C PHE A 61 -14.54 13.95 5.57
N ALA A 62 -14.90 14.16 6.84
CA ALA A 62 -14.89 15.48 7.46
C ALA A 62 -13.45 15.94 7.78
N ARG A 63 -13.09 17.15 7.37
CA ARG A 63 -11.73 17.71 7.54
C ARG A 63 -11.29 17.88 9.02
N ASP A 64 -12.23 18.05 9.91
CA ASP A 64 -12.00 18.18 11.35
C ASP A 64 -11.70 16.86 12.05
N LYS A 65 -11.96 15.72 11.36
CA LYS A 65 -11.71 14.36 11.88
C LYS A 65 -10.44 13.72 11.33
N PHE A 66 -9.99 14.15 10.14
CA PHE A 66 -8.87 13.53 9.45
C PHE A 66 -7.75 14.53 9.18
N GLY A 67 -6.51 14.06 9.31
CA GLY A 67 -5.32 14.83 8.99
C GLY A 67 -5.19 15.16 7.49
N ALA A 68 -4.25 16.06 7.17
CA ALA A 68 -4.01 16.58 5.81
C ALA A 68 -3.75 15.47 4.77
N TRP A 69 -3.11 14.38 5.19
CA TRP A 69 -2.73 13.26 4.32
C TRP A 69 -3.90 12.36 3.90
N LYS A 70 -5.10 12.58 4.45
CA LYS A 70 -6.35 12.02 3.92
C LYS A 70 -6.79 12.69 2.62
N PHE A 71 -6.41 13.95 2.42
CA PHE A 71 -6.87 14.76 1.28
C PHE A 71 -5.75 15.12 0.32
N CYS A 72 -4.51 15.18 0.79
CA CYS A 72 -3.31 15.54 0.00
C CYS A 72 -3.53 16.77 -0.87
N GLU A 73 -4.02 17.88 -0.27
CA GLU A 73 -4.20 19.12 -1.01
C GLU A 73 -2.87 19.70 -1.46
N GLU A 74 -2.84 20.42 -2.56
CA GLU A 74 -1.60 20.93 -3.15
C GLU A 74 -0.82 21.85 -2.21
N ASP A 75 -1.54 22.64 -1.39
CA ASP A 75 -0.91 23.51 -0.39
C ASP A 75 -0.18 22.69 0.69
N ASP A 76 -0.80 21.59 1.15
CA ASP A 76 -0.17 20.68 2.12
C ASP A 76 1.03 19.94 1.50
N LEU A 77 0.90 19.47 0.25
CA LEU A 77 1.97 18.83 -0.49
C LEU A 77 3.15 19.78 -0.67
N ARG A 78 2.93 21.00 -1.17
CA ARG A 78 3.97 21.99 -1.42
C ARG A 78 4.60 22.51 -0.13
N ARG A 79 3.87 22.63 0.96
CA ARG A 79 4.36 23.01 2.28
C ARG A 79 5.44 22.05 2.79
N ILE A 80 5.33 20.76 2.46
CA ILE A 80 6.28 19.73 2.90
C ILE A 80 7.36 19.45 1.85
N PHE A 81 6.97 19.21 0.60
CA PHE A 81 7.84 18.68 -0.45
C PHE A 81 8.39 19.75 -1.40
N GLY A 82 7.90 21.01 -1.30
CA GLY A 82 8.20 22.06 -2.30
C GLY A 82 7.76 21.63 -3.70
N GLU A 83 8.58 21.89 -4.70
CA GLU A 83 8.35 21.45 -6.09
C GLU A 83 8.97 20.07 -6.39
N ASN A 84 9.39 19.36 -5.38
CA ASN A 84 10.03 18.03 -5.46
C ASN A 84 11.02 17.89 -6.63
N GLN A 85 12.18 18.47 -6.49
CA GLN A 85 13.26 18.40 -7.49
C GLN A 85 14.16 17.16 -7.35
N THR A 86 13.75 16.17 -6.55
CA THR A 86 14.49 14.93 -6.31
C THR A 86 14.06 13.82 -7.28
N PRO A 87 14.81 12.73 -7.40
CA PRO A 87 14.39 11.56 -8.18
C PRO A 87 13.20 10.80 -7.60
N LEU A 88 12.86 11.01 -6.31
CA LEU A 88 11.74 10.36 -5.63
C LEU A 88 10.42 10.84 -6.25
N LYS A 89 9.62 9.92 -6.75
CA LYS A 89 8.29 10.24 -7.27
C LYS A 89 7.25 10.22 -6.16
N LEU A 90 6.35 11.21 -6.18
CA LEU A 90 5.24 11.30 -5.23
C LEU A 90 3.97 10.67 -5.80
N ALA A 91 3.33 9.81 -5.02
CA ALA A 91 2.09 9.14 -5.39
C ALA A 91 0.98 9.40 -4.37
N ALA A 92 -0.28 9.40 -4.82
CA ALA A 92 -1.43 9.42 -3.94
C ALA A 92 -2.45 8.35 -4.35
N MET A 93 -3.12 7.76 -3.36
CA MET A 93 -4.17 6.78 -3.59
C MET A 93 -5.53 7.45 -3.75
N VAL A 94 -6.36 6.86 -4.60
CA VAL A 94 -7.73 7.30 -4.88
C VAL A 94 -8.65 6.09 -4.87
N ASP A 95 -9.52 6.00 -3.85
CA ASP A 95 -10.45 4.87 -3.72
C ASP A 95 -11.71 5.12 -4.56
N ALA A 96 -12.10 4.14 -5.38
CA ALA A 96 -13.38 4.15 -6.08
C ALA A 96 -14.54 4.27 -5.08
N GLY A 97 -15.51 5.11 -5.41
CA GLY A 97 -16.65 5.42 -4.55
C GLY A 97 -16.36 6.32 -3.34
N LYS A 98 -15.09 6.79 -3.15
CA LYS A 98 -14.69 7.61 -2.00
C LYS A 98 -13.93 8.87 -2.38
N ALA A 99 -13.88 9.22 -3.65
CA ALA A 99 -13.17 10.38 -4.16
C ALA A 99 -14.01 11.13 -5.20
N ASP A 100 -13.94 12.45 -5.18
CA ASP A 100 -14.45 13.29 -6.26
C ASP A 100 -13.35 13.47 -7.34
N TYR A 101 -12.88 12.35 -7.92
CA TYR A 101 -11.66 12.28 -8.73
C TYR A 101 -11.64 13.21 -9.94
N LYS A 102 -12.82 13.53 -10.52
CA LYS A 102 -12.90 14.47 -11.64
C LYS A 102 -12.43 15.88 -11.26
N THR A 103 -12.64 16.28 -9.99
CA THR A 103 -12.34 17.62 -9.47
C THR A 103 -11.10 17.66 -8.57
N ASP A 104 -10.92 16.63 -7.73
CA ASP A 104 -9.88 16.63 -6.69
C ASP A 104 -8.50 16.19 -7.23
N ILE A 105 -8.47 15.47 -8.36
CA ILE A 105 -7.24 15.23 -9.12
C ILE A 105 -7.07 16.37 -10.12
N LEU A 106 -6.14 17.29 -9.84
CA LEU A 106 -5.81 18.39 -10.74
C LEU A 106 -5.02 17.88 -11.95
N PRO A 107 -4.96 18.63 -13.07
CA PRO A 107 -3.99 18.36 -14.12
C PRO A 107 -2.54 18.32 -13.59
N LYS A 108 -1.68 17.47 -14.17
CA LYS A 108 -0.30 17.24 -13.70
C LYS A 108 0.55 18.52 -13.63
N ASP A 109 0.33 19.48 -14.52
CA ASP A 109 1.02 20.76 -14.53
C ASP A 109 0.66 21.69 -13.33
N LYS A 110 -0.37 21.32 -12.57
CA LYS A 110 -0.80 22.01 -11.34
C LYS A 110 -0.49 21.24 -10.06
N SER A 111 0.03 20.04 -10.17
CA SER A 111 0.31 19.15 -9.03
C SER A 111 1.75 18.68 -9.00
N ILE A 112 2.29 18.51 -7.80
CA ILE A 112 3.62 17.91 -7.61
C ILE A 112 3.56 16.37 -7.56
N LEU A 113 2.37 15.76 -7.56
CA LEU A 113 2.22 14.32 -7.63
C LEU A 113 2.63 13.78 -9.01
N ASP A 114 3.28 12.63 -9.05
CA ASP A 114 3.73 11.97 -10.27
C ASP A 114 2.84 10.81 -10.67
N MET A 115 2.24 10.13 -9.67
CA MET A 115 1.43 8.92 -9.88
C MET A 115 0.12 9.02 -9.11
N ILE A 116 -0.96 8.56 -9.74
CA ILE A 116 -2.25 8.28 -9.09
C ILE A 116 -2.44 6.77 -9.00
N ARG A 117 -2.72 6.28 -7.80
CA ARG A 117 -2.96 4.86 -7.52
C ARG A 117 -4.45 4.64 -7.29
N VAL A 118 -5.14 4.06 -8.28
CA VAL A 118 -6.58 3.80 -8.21
C VAL A 118 -6.82 2.49 -7.48
N ALA A 119 -7.47 2.56 -6.31
CA ALA A 119 -7.83 1.40 -5.49
C ALA A 119 -9.34 1.12 -5.60
N PHE A 120 -9.70 -0.14 -5.80
CA PHE A 120 -11.09 -0.53 -6.05
C PHE A 120 -11.34 -2.00 -5.72
N TYR A 121 -12.57 -2.36 -5.46
CA TYR A 121 -13.04 -3.74 -5.38
C TYR A 121 -13.51 -4.23 -6.76
N ALA A 122 -13.55 -5.55 -7.00
CA ALA A 122 -13.94 -6.11 -8.29
C ALA A 122 -15.30 -5.57 -8.80
N THR A 123 -16.26 -5.35 -7.90
CA THR A 123 -17.57 -4.75 -8.21
C THR A 123 -17.51 -3.29 -8.68
N GLN A 124 -16.39 -2.62 -8.49
CA GLN A 124 -16.17 -1.21 -8.86
C GLN A 124 -15.28 -1.05 -10.10
N THR A 125 -15.02 -2.13 -10.84
CA THR A 125 -14.07 -2.12 -11.96
C THR A 125 -14.41 -1.10 -13.03
N VAL A 126 -15.69 -0.90 -13.35
CA VAL A 126 -16.14 0.08 -14.36
C VAL A 126 -15.78 1.50 -13.94
N GLU A 127 -16.06 1.87 -12.69
CA GLU A 127 -15.66 3.17 -12.13
C GLU A 127 -14.13 3.31 -12.11
N ALA A 128 -13.41 2.27 -11.70
CA ALA A 128 -11.96 2.29 -11.67
C ALA A 128 -11.34 2.51 -13.07
N VAL A 129 -11.90 1.91 -14.12
CA VAL A 129 -11.49 2.16 -15.51
C VAL A 129 -11.66 3.62 -15.89
N ASP A 130 -12.79 4.28 -15.53
CA ASP A 130 -12.99 5.71 -15.78
C ASP A 130 -11.98 6.56 -14.99
N MET A 131 -11.74 6.23 -13.72
CA MET A 131 -10.75 6.92 -12.88
C MET A 131 -9.32 6.80 -13.44
N ILE A 132 -8.93 5.62 -13.92
CA ILE A 132 -7.62 5.38 -14.55
C ILE A 132 -7.47 6.25 -15.80
N ASN A 133 -8.49 6.25 -16.65
CA ASN A 133 -8.48 7.05 -17.88
C ASN A 133 -8.43 8.56 -17.60
N ASP A 134 -9.20 9.03 -16.62
CA ASP A 134 -9.20 10.44 -16.20
C ASP A 134 -7.83 10.88 -15.66
N ALA A 135 -7.24 10.10 -14.75
CA ALA A 135 -5.92 10.41 -14.20
C ALA A 135 -4.83 10.39 -15.28
N TYR A 136 -4.86 9.43 -16.21
CA TYR A 136 -3.93 9.39 -17.33
C TYR A 136 -4.07 10.56 -18.27
N GLN A 137 -5.32 10.95 -18.63
CA GLN A 137 -5.59 12.14 -19.46
C GLN A 137 -5.12 13.44 -18.82
N LYS A 138 -5.08 13.49 -17.47
CA LYS A 138 -4.51 14.59 -16.70
C LYS A 138 -2.97 14.58 -16.64
N GLY A 139 -2.31 13.56 -17.20
CA GLY A 139 -0.86 13.47 -17.36
C GLY A 139 -0.12 12.66 -16.29
N TYR A 140 -0.81 11.88 -15.46
CA TYR A 140 -0.19 11.07 -14.41
C TYR A 140 0.23 9.69 -14.90
N GLU A 141 1.29 9.14 -14.29
CA GLU A 141 1.48 7.70 -14.23
C GLU A 141 0.34 7.09 -13.39
N VAL A 142 -0.22 5.95 -13.80
CA VAL A 142 -1.37 5.38 -13.10
C VAL A 142 -1.12 3.91 -12.77
N SER A 143 -1.47 3.50 -11.54
CA SER A 143 -1.55 2.09 -11.16
C SER A 143 -2.98 1.68 -10.80
N ALA A 144 -3.32 0.44 -11.14
CA ALA A 144 -4.59 -0.19 -10.79
C ALA A 144 -4.38 -1.17 -9.62
N ASN A 145 -5.09 -0.95 -8.50
CA ASN A 145 -4.88 -1.68 -7.26
C ASN A 145 -6.19 -2.41 -6.89
N LEU A 146 -6.32 -3.67 -7.33
CA LEU A 146 -7.48 -4.50 -6.99
C LEU A 146 -7.41 -4.93 -5.53
N MET A 147 -8.29 -4.36 -4.70
CA MET A 147 -8.37 -4.64 -3.26
C MET A 147 -9.08 -5.96 -2.97
N ALA A 148 -8.76 -6.55 -1.82
CA ALA A 148 -9.39 -7.77 -1.29
C ALA A 148 -9.42 -8.92 -2.31
N VAL A 149 -8.33 -9.12 -3.04
CA VAL A 149 -8.22 -10.14 -4.10
C VAL A 149 -8.57 -11.52 -3.55
N SER A 150 -8.24 -11.81 -2.29
CA SER A 150 -8.56 -13.07 -1.60
C SER A 150 -10.05 -13.40 -1.49
N ARG A 151 -10.93 -12.43 -1.73
CA ARG A 151 -12.41 -12.60 -1.68
C ARG A 151 -13.04 -12.83 -3.05
N ASN A 152 -12.26 -12.73 -4.11
CA ASN A 152 -12.75 -12.89 -5.48
C ASN A 152 -12.51 -14.31 -5.98
N THR A 153 -13.42 -14.79 -6.80
CA THR A 153 -13.22 -16.03 -7.58
C THR A 153 -12.17 -15.81 -8.68
N GLU A 154 -11.60 -16.89 -9.18
CA GLU A 154 -10.65 -16.84 -10.28
C GLU A 154 -11.23 -16.13 -11.49
N THR A 155 -12.49 -16.43 -11.85
CA THR A 155 -13.19 -15.82 -12.99
C THR A 155 -13.38 -14.31 -12.80
N GLU A 156 -13.73 -13.84 -11.59
CA GLU A 156 -13.85 -12.40 -11.32
C GLU A 156 -12.50 -11.70 -11.47
N ILE A 157 -11.42 -12.30 -10.99
CA ILE A 157 -10.07 -11.75 -11.16
C ILE A 157 -9.71 -11.65 -12.65
N GLU A 158 -9.98 -12.70 -13.43
CA GLU A 158 -9.72 -12.71 -14.88
C GLU A 158 -10.50 -11.63 -15.62
N GLN A 159 -11.79 -11.48 -15.34
CA GLN A 159 -12.64 -10.43 -15.93
C GLN A 159 -12.11 -9.03 -15.60
N VAL A 160 -11.66 -8.81 -14.36
CA VAL A 160 -11.03 -7.53 -13.97
C VAL A 160 -9.74 -7.31 -14.75
N LEU A 161 -8.87 -8.32 -14.84
CA LEU A 161 -7.60 -8.21 -15.57
C LEU A 161 -7.79 -7.94 -17.06
N GLU A 162 -8.77 -8.58 -17.72
CA GLU A 162 -9.14 -8.32 -19.12
C GLU A 162 -9.50 -6.87 -19.38
N LEU A 163 -10.22 -6.22 -18.44
CA LEU A 163 -10.54 -4.81 -18.53
C LEU A 163 -9.33 -3.92 -18.26
N LEU A 164 -8.55 -4.24 -17.22
CA LEU A 164 -7.39 -3.42 -16.81
C LEU A 164 -6.29 -3.38 -17.87
N VAL A 165 -6.06 -4.48 -18.60
CA VAL A 165 -5.03 -4.48 -19.65
C VAL A 165 -5.37 -3.56 -20.82
N GLN A 166 -6.64 -3.20 -20.99
CA GLN A 166 -7.08 -2.23 -22.01
C GLN A 166 -6.94 -0.76 -21.54
N THR A 167 -6.69 -0.52 -20.25
CA THR A 167 -6.53 0.83 -19.72
C THR A 167 -5.09 1.35 -19.92
N PRO A 168 -4.84 2.65 -19.79
CA PRO A 168 -3.49 3.21 -19.79
C PRO A 168 -2.71 3.03 -18.47
N ALA A 169 -3.22 2.30 -17.49
CA ALA A 169 -2.46 1.98 -16.28
C ALA A 169 -1.13 1.30 -16.64
N SER A 170 -0.03 1.78 -16.09
CA SER A 170 1.30 1.21 -16.30
C SER A 170 1.59 0.01 -15.40
N VAL A 171 0.90 -0.07 -14.27
CA VAL A 171 1.09 -1.11 -13.24
C VAL A 171 -0.26 -1.68 -12.81
N ILE A 172 -0.34 -3.01 -12.66
CA ILE A 172 -1.47 -3.70 -12.03
C ILE A 172 -0.95 -4.35 -10.75
N VAL A 173 -1.56 -4.02 -9.60
CA VAL A 173 -1.06 -4.41 -8.28
C VAL A 173 -1.95 -5.48 -7.66
N VAL A 174 -1.34 -6.58 -7.23
CA VAL A 174 -1.96 -7.59 -6.36
C VAL A 174 -2.02 -7.04 -4.95
N VAL A 175 -3.21 -6.92 -4.36
CA VAL A 175 -3.36 -6.36 -3.01
C VAL A 175 -3.92 -7.40 -2.04
N ASP A 176 -3.06 -7.88 -1.14
CA ASP A 176 -3.45 -8.72 0.00
C ASP A 176 -4.01 -7.86 1.12
N SER A 177 -5.23 -7.34 0.92
CA SER A 177 -5.87 -6.40 1.85
C SER A 177 -6.11 -6.94 3.25
N PHE A 178 -6.20 -8.25 3.40
CA PHE A 178 -6.51 -8.90 4.67
C PHE A 178 -5.30 -9.59 5.30
N GLY A 179 -4.14 -9.56 4.61
CA GLY A 179 -2.95 -10.26 5.05
C GLY A 179 -3.22 -11.77 5.20
N SER A 180 -4.02 -12.33 4.29
CA SER A 180 -4.53 -13.69 4.36
C SER A 180 -3.87 -14.67 3.41
N PHE A 181 -3.03 -14.20 2.50
CA PHE A 181 -2.36 -15.08 1.55
C PHE A 181 -1.23 -15.88 2.18
N TYR A 182 -1.19 -17.15 1.82
CA TYR A 182 0.00 -17.99 1.88
C TYR A 182 0.84 -17.84 0.61
N THR A 183 2.11 -18.24 0.68
CA THR A 183 3.06 -18.04 -0.42
C THR A 183 2.63 -18.72 -1.73
N GLU A 184 2.02 -19.91 -1.65
CA GLU A 184 1.51 -20.64 -2.82
C GLU A 184 0.40 -19.88 -3.57
N GLN A 185 -0.44 -19.14 -2.82
CA GLN A 185 -1.48 -18.30 -3.41
C GLN A 185 -0.87 -17.08 -4.11
N VAL A 186 0.19 -16.50 -3.53
CA VAL A 186 0.92 -15.38 -4.15
C VAL A 186 1.56 -15.82 -5.46
N GLU A 187 2.19 -17.00 -5.51
CA GLU A 187 2.75 -17.59 -6.73
C GLU A 187 1.69 -17.64 -7.84
N ILE A 188 0.53 -18.24 -7.54
CA ILE A 188 -0.56 -18.43 -8.51
C ILE A 188 -1.06 -17.08 -9.01
N LEU A 189 -1.31 -16.12 -8.10
CA LEU A 189 -1.83 -14.81 -8.45
C LEU A 189 -0.84 -13.99 -9.27
N VAL A 190 0.43 -13.92 -8.86
CA VAL A 190 1.44 -13.16 -9.60
C VAL A 190 1.63 -13.70 -11.01
N LYS A 191 1.67 -15.03 -11.18
CA LYS A 191 1.74 -15.67 -12.50
C LYS A 191 0.52 -15.32 -13.35
N LYS A 192 -0.68 -15.36 -12.77
CA LYS A 192 -1.93 -14.96 -13.45
C LYS A 192 -1.88 -13.49 -13.88
N TYR A 193 -1.54 -12.58 -12.99
CA TYR A 193 -1.41 -11.15 -13.32
C TYR A 193 -0.40 -10.91 -14.43
N LEU A 194 0.76 -11.57 -14.40
CA LEU A 194 1.79 -11.47 -15.44
C LEU A 194 1.33 -12.02 -16.78
N GLN A 195 0.51 -13.08 -16.80
CA GLN A 195 -0.06 -13.64 -18.02
C GLN A 195 -0.88 -12.59 -18.81
N TYR A 196 -1.62 -11.73 -18.10
CA TYR A 196 -2.40 -10.64 -18.69
C TYR A 196 -1.57 -9.36 -18.90
N ALA A 197 -0.82 -8.95 -17.90
CA ALA A 197 -0.12 -7.66 -17.90
C ALA A 197 1.05 -7.61 -18.88
N LYS A 198 1.89 -8.67 -18.94
CA LYS A 198 3.10 -8.69 -19.74
C LYS A 198 2.86 -8.52 -21.24
N PRO A 199 1.88 -9.20 -21.89
CA PRO A 199 1.57 -8.96 -23.30
C PRO A 199 1.08 -7.54 -23.58
N ALA A 200 0.46 -6.88 -22.59
CA ALA A 200 0.00 -5.50 -22.67
C ALA A 200 1.07 -4.46 -22.31
N GLY A 201 2.33 -4.89 -22.10
CA GLY A 201 3.44 -4.02 -21.75
C GLY A 201 3.34 -3.38 -20.35
N LYS A 202 2.59 -4.01 -19.44
CA LYS A 202 2.38 -3.50 -18.08
C LYS A 202 3.24 -4.23 -17.05
N GLU A 203 3.57 -3.51 -15.96
CA GLU A 203 4.29 -4.08 -14.81
C GLU A 203 3.29 -4.68 -13.80
N VAL A 204 3.76 -5.63 -13.00
CA VAL A 204 2.97 -6.22 -11.91
C VAL A 204 3.58 -5.80 -10.57
N GLY A 205 2.71 -5.31 -9.69
CA GLY A 205 3.06 -4.93 -8.33
C GLY A 205 2.46 -5.84 -7.28
N ILE A 206 2.95 -5.71 -6.05
CA ILE A 206 2.39 -6.37 -4.88
C ILE A 206 2.35 -5.44 -3.67
N HIS A 207 1.23 -5.47 -2.96
CA HIS A 207 1.02 -4.84 -1.65
C HIS A 207 0.49 -5.89 -0.67
N THR A 208 1.22 -6.13 0.41
CA THR A 208 0.91 -7.19 1.38
C THR A 208 0.71 -6.64 2.78
N HIS A 209 -0.42 -6.98 3.42
CA HIS A 209 -0.61 -6.81 4.85
C HIS A 209 -0.05 -7.99 5.65
N ASN A 210 0.30 -7.72 6.91
CA ASN A 210 1.09 -8.65 7.73
C ASN A 210 0.26 -9.42 8.78
N ASN A 211 -1.05 -9.60 8.56
CA ASN A 211 -1.93 -10.18 9.57
C ASN A 211 -1.53 -11.62 9.94
N GLN A 212 -1.12 -12.43 8.98
CA GLN A 212 -0.54 -13.75 9.21
C GLN A 212 0.99 -13.75 9.35
N GLN A 213 1.62 -12.58 9.47
CA GLN A 213 3.07 -12.37 9.56
C GLN A 213 3.85 -12.88 8.32
N LEU A 214 3.18 -12.96 7.18
CA LEU A 214 3.76 -13.42 5.92
C LEU A 214 4.04 -12.29 4.91
N ALA A 215 3.78 -11.03 5.25
CA ALA A 215 3.90 -9.93 4.28
C ALA A 215 5.28 -9.87 3.62
N PHE A 216 6.36 -10.02 4.39
CA PHE A 216 7.71 -10.04 3.83
C PHE A 216 7.98 -11.27 2.97
N ALA A 217 7.60 -12.47 3.44
CA ALA A 217 7.75 -13.71 2.69
C ALA A 217 6.94 -13.67 1.37
N ASN A 218 5.69 -13.21 1.44
CA ASN A 218 4.81 -13.06 0.28
C ASN A 218 5.35 -12.04 -0.73
N THR A 219 5.98 -10.95 -0.27
CA THR A 219 6.65 -10.00 -1.16
C THR A 219 7.85 -10.63 -1.85
N ILE A 220 8.67 -11.42 -1.15
CA ILE A 220 9.78 -12.18 -1.74
C ILE A 220 9.27 -13.15 -2.80
N GLU A 221 8.21 -13.90 -2.50
CA GLU A 221 7.60 -14.85 -3.44
C GLU A 221 7.14 -14.15 -4.71
N ALA A 222 6.48 -13.00 -4.56
CA ALA A 222 6.07 -12.19 -5.71
C ALA A 222 7.27 -11.76 -6.58
N ILE A 223 8.39 -11.36 -5.95
CA ILE A 223 9.63 -11.01 -6.67
C ILE A 223 10.18 -12.23 -7.43
N ILE A 224 10.20 -13.40 -6.80
CA ILE A 224 10.70 -14.63 -7.42
C ILE A 224 9.93 -14.93 -8.70
N HIS A 225 8.61 -14.70 -8.70
CA HIS A 225 7.74 -14.95 -9.85
C HIS A 225 7.63 -13.77 -10.83
N GLY A 226 8.30 -12.65 -10.58
CA GLY A 226 8.47 -11.58 -11.58
C GLY A 226 7.69 -10.29 -11.31
N ALA A 227 7.07 -10.13 -10.15
CA ALA A 227 6.60 -8.81 -9.72
C ALA A 227 7.81 -7.88 -9.52
N ASN A 228 7.70 -6.63 -9.99
CA ASN A 228 8.78 -5.66 -9.96
C ASN A 228 8.40 -4.30 -9.35
N ARG A 229 7.15 -4.14 -8.92
CA ARG A 229 6.65 -2.97 -8.17
C ARG A 229 6.28 -3.41 -6.76
N LEU A 230 7.00 -2.97 -5.76
CA LEU A 230 6.93 -3.49 -4.39
C LEU A 230 6.54 -2.40 -3.42
N ASP A 231 5.45 -2.61 -2.68
CA ASP A 231 5.03 -1.71 -1.61
C ASP A 231 5.60 -2.20 -0.28
N ALA A 232 6.12 -1.28 0.53
CA ALA A 232 6.58 -1.54 1.88
C ALA A 232 6.43 -0.28 2.75
N SER A 233 6.53 -0.42 4.07
CA SER A 233 6.48 0.71 5.00
C SER A 233 7.58 0.63 6.05
N MET A 234 8.02 1.77 6.56
CA MET A 234 9.03 1.88 7.61
C MET A 234 8.54 1.21 8.91
N GLY A 235 9.32 0.25 9.42
CA GLY A 235 8.92 -0.54 10.60
C GLY A 235 7.62 -1.32 10.42
N GLY A 236 7.22 -1.58 9.17
CA GLY A 236 5.96 -2.24 8.84
C GLY A 236 4.71 -1.45 9.25
N LEU A 237 4.80 -0.12 9.45
CA LEU A 237 3.66 0.70 9.89
C LEU A 237 2.49 0.60 8.90
N GLY A 238 1.31 0.26 9.41
CA GLY A 238 0.10 0.14 8.62
C GLY A 238 -1.06 -0.43 9.41
N ARG A 239 -2.20 -0.50 8.79
CA ARG A 239 -3.44 -1.00 9.39
C ARG A 239 -3.27 -2.43 9.94
N GLY A 240 -3.84 -2.69 11.12
CA GLY A 240 -3.84 -4.02 11.74
C GLY A 240 -2.43 -4.47 12.13
N ALA A 241 -1.97 -5.59 11.58
CA ALA A 241 -0.62 -6.08 11.81
C ALA A 241 0.46 -5.33 10.99
N GLY A 242 0.06 -4.35 10.16
CA GLY A 242 0.96 -3.59 9.30
C GLY A 242 1.20 -4.21 7.93
N ASN A 243 2.33 -3.86 7.32
CA ASN A 243 2.70 -4.19 5.94
C ASN A 243 4.06 -4.92 5.88
N CYS A 244 4.53 -5.19 4.68
CA CYS A 244 5.91 -5.60 4.44
C CYS A 244 6.87 -4.54 5.01
N PRO A 245 7.82 -4.91 5.91
CA PRO A 245 8.77 -3.95 6.46
C PRO A 245 9.82 -3.52 5.43
N MET A 246 9.98 -2.20 5.24
CA MET A 246 10.91 -1.61 4.28
C MET A 246 12.36 -2.02 4.54
N GLU A 247 12.77 -2.01 5.79
CA GLU A 247 14.14 -2.36 6.22
C GLU A 247 14.51 -3.81 5.85
N LEU A 248 13.56 -4.73 5.96
CA LEU A 248 13.76 -6.13 5.57
C LEU A 248 13.77 -6.28 4.05
N LEU A 249 12.84 -5.61 3.35
CA LEU A 249 12.75 -5.67 1.90
C LEU A 249 14.03 -5.17 1.23
N LEU A 250 14.53 -3.99 1.62
CA LEU A 250 15.76 -3.44 1.03
C LEU A 250 16.98 -4.29 1.39
N GLY A 251 17.02 -4.85 2.61
CA GLY A 251 18.06 -5.78 3.03
C GLY A 251 18.09 -7.06 2.17
N PHE A 252 16.91 -7.59 1.80
CA PHE A 252 16.78 -8.73 0.90
C PHE A 252 17.21 -8.41 -0.54
N LEU A 253 16.76 -7.27 -1.07
CA LEU A 253 17.01 -6.89 -2.47
C LEU A 253 18.49 -6.72 -2.78
N ARG A 254 19.30 -6.25 -1.81
CA ARG A 254 20.74 -5.96 -1.98
C ARG A 254 21.05 -5.17 -3.26
N ASN A 255 20.12 -4.33 -3.67
CA ASN A 255 20.29 -3.48 -4.83
C ASN A 255 21.17 -2.27 -4.44
N PRO A 256 22.27 -1.99 -5.18
CA PRO A 256 23.21 -0.90 -4.86
C PRO A 256 22.60 0.49 -4.80
N LYS A 257 21.44 0.72 -5.43
CA LYS A 257 20.75 2.01 -5.38
C LYS A 257 20.09 2.28 -4.03
N PHE A 258 19.80 1.22 -3.24
CA PHE A 258 19.11 1.37 -1.96
C PHE A 258 20.08 1.43 -0.79
N HIS A 259 19.85 2.37 0.11
CA HIS A 259 20.63 2.58 1.33
C HIS A 259 19.75 2.34 2.57
N VAL A 260 20.02 1.27 3.31
CA VAL A 260 19.19 0.87 4.46
C VAL A 260 19.46 1.73 5.71
N ARG A 261 20.65 2.36 5.82
CA ARG A 261 21.00 3.15 7.01
C ARG A 261 20.04 4.30 7.31
N PRO A 262 19.60 5.13 6.35
CA PRO A 262 18.59 6.16 6.59
C PRO A 262 17.27 5.59 7.14
N ILE A 263 16.87 4.40 6.66
CA ILE A 263 15.68 3.70 7.15
C ILE A 263 15.79 3.38 8.64
N TRP A 264 16.93 2.82 9.08
CA TRP A 264 17.15 2.50 10.50
C TRP A 264 17.17 3.75 11.37
N ALA A 265 17.74 4.86 10.89
CA ALA A 265 17.72 6.14 11.60
C ALA A 265 16.27 6.64 11.77
N PHE A 266 15.46 6.60 10.70
CA PHE A 266 14.06 7.00 10.76
C PHE A 266 13.24 6.10 11.70
N ILE A 267 13.47 4.79 11.67
CA ILE A 267 12.81 3.85 12.59
C ILE A 267 13.13 4.21 14.03
N GLN A 268 14.43 4.42 14.34
CA GLN A 268 14.87 4.77 15.69
C GLN A 268 14.25 6.10 16.18
N ASP A 269 14.28 7.14 15.36
CA ASP A 269 13.98 8.50 15.78
C ASP A 269 12.48 8.85 15.66
N TYR A 270 11.71 8.15 14.81
CA TYR A 270 10.31 8.46 14.53
C TYR A 270 9.35 7.28 14.72
N ILE A 271 9.68 6.08 14.21
CA ILE A 271 8.77 4.92 14.27
C ILE A 271 8.69 4.37 15.71
N GLU A 272 9.83 4.21 16.40
CA GLU A 272 9.83 3.69 17.78
C GLU A 272 9.13 4.65 18.78
N PRO A 273 9.30 5.98 18.72
CA PRO A 273 8.46 6.89 19.48
C PRO A 273 6.97 6.81 19.15
N LEU A 274 6.62 6.69 17.86
CA LEU A 274 5.23 6.58 17.40
C LEU A 274 4.58 5.27 17.90
N ARG A 275 5.31 4.16 17.92
CA ARG A 275 4.87 2.84 18.42
C ARG A 275 4.42 2.86 19.88
N ARG A 276 4.87 3.85 20.67
CA ARG A 276 4.42 4.04 22.05
C ARG A 276 3.07 4.77 22.16
N GLN A 277 2.60 5.34 21.06
CA GLN A 277 1.37 6.17 21.02
C GLN A 277 0.24 5.48 20.27
N ILE A 278 0.56 4.77 19.20
CA ILE A 278 -0.40 4.04 18.36
C ILE A 278 0.01 2.58 18.22
N GLU A 279 -0.98 1.71 18.03
CA GLU A 279 -0.77 0.27 17.98
C GLU A 279 -0.85 -0.26 16.54
N TRP A 280 0.16 -1.01 16.13
CA TRP A 280 0.13 -1.93 15.00
C TRP A 280 1.12 -3.07 15.27
N GLY A 281 0.95 -4.20 14.59
CA GLY A 281 1.87 -5.33 14.74
C GLY A 281 1.17 -6.67 14.93
N PRO A 282 1.91 -7.72 15.30
CA PRO A 282 1.47 -9.11 15.27
C PRO A 282 0.63 -9.50 16.50
N TYR A 283 -0.55 -8.92 16.63
CA TYR A 283 -1.49 -9.29 17.71
C TYR A 283 -2.41 -10.45 17.29
N PRO A 284 -2.81 -11.34 18.23
CA PRO A 284 -3.59 -12.55 17.94
C PRO A 284 -4.88 -12.28 17.16
N GLN A 285 -5.60 -11.20 17.45
CA GLN A 285 -6.87 -10.89 16.76
C GLN A 285 -6.64 -10.62 15.25
N TYR A 286 -5.52 -9.98 14.89
CA TYR A 286 -5.18 -9.79 13.47
C TYR A 286 -4.83 -11.11 12.79
N MET A 287 -4.13 -12.01 13.50
CA MET A 287 -3.81 -13.34 12.99
C MET A 287 -5.10 -14.12 12.71
N MET A 288 -6.08 -14.10 13.64
CA MET A 288 -7.36 -14.78 13.49
C MET A 288 -8.13 -14.25 12.28
N THR A 289 -8.25 -12.93 12.11
CA THR A 289 -8.93 -12.37 10.94
C THR A 289 -8.18 -12.66 9.63
N GLY A 290 -6.84 -12.70 9.65
CA GLY A 290 -6.03 -13.13 8.51
C GLY A 290 -6.29 -14.60 8.13
N MET A 291 -6.25 -15.50 9.10
CA MET A 291 -6.53 -16.94 8.90
C MET A 291 -7.92 -17.20 8.32
N LEU A 292 -8.92 -16.42 8.76
CA LEU A 292 -10.32 -16.54 8.33
C LEU A 292 -10.62 -15.72 7.05
N ASN A 293 -9.61 -15.14 6.43
CA ASN A 293 -9.78 -14.27 5.26
C ASN A 293 -10.85 -13.19 5.46
N GLN A 294 -10.82 -12.54 6.64
CA GLN A 294 -11.76 -11.50 7.03
C GLN A 294 -11.08 -10.14 7.10
N HIS A 295 -11.85 -9.07 6.84
CA HIS A 295 -11.36 -7.71 7.03
C HIS A 295 -11.00 -7.47 8.50
N PRO A 296 -9.83 -6.88 8.84
CA PRO A 296 -9.37 -6.73 10.24
C PRO A 296 -10.18 -5.73 11.09
N ARG A 297 -11.32 -5.24 10.60
CA ARG A 297 -12.17 -4.26 11.32
C ARG A 297 -12.62 -4.75 12.68
N SER A 298 -13.06 -6.01 12.78
CA SER A 298 -13.47 -6.64 14.05
C SER A 298 -12.28 -6.75 15.01
N ALA A 299 -11.12 -7.12 14.51
CA ALA A 299 -9.88 -7.19 15.29
C ALA A 299 -9.45 -5.80 15.81
N ILE A 300 -9.49 -4.77 14.96
CA ILE A 300 -9.21 -3.38 15.35
C ILE A 300 -10.16 -2.93 16.47
N ALA A 301 -11.47 -3.17 16.30
CA ALA A 301 -12.47 -2.81 17.30
C ALA A 301 -12.23 -3.54 18.65
N ALA A 302 -11.87 -4.82 18.63
CA ALA A 302 -11.55 -5.58 19.83
C ALA A 302 -10.27 -5.05 20.51
N ARG A 303 -9.24 -4.68 19.72
CA ARG A 303 -7.98 -4.09 20.25
C ARG A 303 -8.18 -2.72 20.87
N CYS A 304 -9.10 -1.91 20.36
CA CYS A 304 -9.46 -0.60 20.92
C CYS A 304 -10.40 -0.69 22.14
N ASN A 305 -10.86 -1.88 22.53
CA ASN A 305 -11.73 -2.09 23.68
C ASN A 305 -10.96 -2.78 24.81
N ASP A 306 -10.75 -2.10 25.94
CA ASP A 306 -9.95 -2.61 27.07
C ASP A 306 -10.51 -3.91 27.68
N GLU A 307 -11.81 -4.14 27.60
CA GLU A 307 -12.45 -5.37 28.10
C GLU A 307 -12.25 -6.57 27.16
N LEU A 308 -12.07 -6.31 25.87
CA LEU A 308 -11.98 -7.35 24.81
C LEU A 308 -10.56 -7.59 24.30
N ARG A 309 -9.65 -6.64 24.53
CA ARG A 309 -8.32 -6.66 23.88
C ARG A 309 -7.48 -7.89 24.21
N ASP A 310 -7.71 -8.54 25.36
CA ASP A 310 -6.99 -9.74 25.78
C ASP A 310 -7.90 -10.99 25.87
N LYS A 311 -9.16 -10.90 25.35
CA LYS A 311 -10.14 -11.97 25.31
C LYS A 311 -10.06 -12.76 23.99
N TYR A 312 -8.96 -13.46 23.77
CA TYR A 312 -8.67 -14.11 22.49
C TYR A 312 -9.66 -15.21 22.13
N VAL A 313 -10.06 -16.05 23.09
CA VAL A 313 -11.00 -17.15 22.84
C VAL A 313 -12.38 -16.61 22.52
N GLU A 314 -12.88 -15.64 23.32
CA GLU A 314 -14.18 -14.99 23.04
C GLU A 314 -14.20 -14.30 21.68
N PHE A 315 -13.08 -13.67 21.29
CA PHE A 315 -12.95 -13.05 19.97
C PHE A 315 -12.98 -14.11 18.86
N TYR A 316 -12.23 -15.22 19.02
CA TYR A 316 -12.21 -16.32 18.05
C TYR A 316 -13.61 -16.91 17.86
N ASP A 317 -14.31 -17.28 18.96
CA ASP A 317 -15.64 -17.84 18.90
C ASP A 317 -16.63 -16.89 18.20
N LYS A 318 -16.50 -15.58 18.45
CA LYS A 318 -17.35 -14.58 17.80
C LYS A 318 -17.11 -14.52 16.29
N VAL A 319 -15.85 -14.41 15.84
CA VAL A 319 -15.56 -14.21 14.40
C VAL A 319 -15.77 -15.49 13.58
N THR A 320 -15.72 -16.67 14.21
CA THR A 320 -16.06 -17.95 13.56
C THR A 320 -17.56 -18.24 13.53
N ALA A 321 -18.36 -17.65 14.44
CA ALA A 321 -19.81 -17.78 14.41
C ALA A 321 -20.48 -16.88 13.35
N GLU A 322 -19.75 -15.91 12.79
CA GLU A 322 -20.22 -15.01 11.74
C GLU A 322 -19.98 -15.58 10.32
N GLU A 323 -19.36 -16.78 10.20
CA GLU A 323 -19.20 -17.54 8.95
C GLU A 323 -20.43 -18.41 8.66
#